data_7b9ec3a452f851238d19cf18980149c3
#
_entry.id   7b9ec3a452f851238d19cf18980149c3
#
_cell.length_a   1.000
_cell.length_b   1.000
_cell.length_c   1.000
_cell.angle_alpha   90.00
_cell.angle_beta   90.00
_cell.angle_gamma   90.00
#
_symmetry.space_group_name_H-M   'P 1'
#
loop_
_entity.id
_entity.type
_entity.pdbx_description
1 polymer ?
#
loop_
_entity_poly.entity_id
_entity_poly.type
_entity_poly.pdbx_seq_one_letter_code
_entity_poly.pdbx_strand_id
1 'polypeptide(L)'
;MTKNRHIAVLIVGAGPTGLTLACDLARRKVSFRIVDKTPEYFAGSRGKGLQPRSLEVLDDLGVVEQVLANGRFHLPFRGYDGATVLGDHDMHEGRIPTPDIPYASPLIIPPEGNRHYM
;
A
#
# COMPACT_ATOMS: atom_id res chain seq x y z
N MET A 1 30.98 -20.55 20.09
CA MET A 1 30.56 -21.16 18.81
C MET A 1 29.58 -20.20 18.12
N THR A 2 30.02 -19.55 17.09
CA THR A 2 29.13 -18.80 16.19
C THR A 2 28.24 -19.82 15.49
N LYS A 3 26.95 -19.90 15.85
CA LYS A 3 25.96 -20.62 15.08
C LYS A 3 25.97 -19.99 13.68
N ASN A 4 26.48 -20.73 12.72
CA ASN A 4 26.41 -20.38 11.30
C ASN A 4 24.91 -20.31 10.93
N ARG A 5 24.29 -19.11 11.06
CA ARG A 5 22.89 -18.91 10.71
C ARG A 5 22.81 -18.81 9.20
N HIS A 6 22.66 -19.94 8.58
CA HIS A 6 22.38 -19.99 7.16
C HIS A 6 21.01 -19.33 6.91
N ILE A 7 20.97 -18.38 5.99
CA ILE A 7 19.74 -17.77 5.47
C ILE A 7 19.57 -18.22 4.02
N ALA A 8 18.34 -18.53 3.64
CA ALA A 8 18.03 -18.97 2.29
C ALA A 8 17.94 -17.81 1.29
N VAL A 9 17.45 -16.64 1.76
CA VAL A 9 17.20 -15.47 0.90
C VAL A 9 17.74 -14.21 1.55
N LEU A 10 18.46 -13.40 0.80
CA LEU A 10 18.81 -12.03 1.16
C LEU A 10 17.98 -11.05 0.32
N ILE A 11 17.20 -10.21 0.97
CA ILE A 11 16.43 -9.15 0.34
C ILE A 11 17.20 -7.84 0.51
N VAL A 12 17.54 -7.19 -0.59
CA VAL A 12 18.23 -5.90 -0.59
C VAL A 12 17.23 -4.81 -0.97
N GLY A 13 16.84 -4.01 0.01
CA GLY A 13 15.81 -2.97 -0.07
C GLY A 13 14.55 -3.32 0.73
N ALA A 14 14.19 -2.46 1.68
CA ALA A 14 12.99 -2.58 2.51
C ALA A 14 11.86 -1.66 2.01
N GLY A 15 11.78 -1.44 0.71
CA GLY A 15 10.65 -0.79 0.07
C GLY A 15 9.44 -1.74 -0.06
N PRO A 16 8.34 -1.30 -0.69
CA PRO A 16 7.11 -2.09 -0.83
C PRO A 16 7.35 -3.48 -1.43
N THR A 17 8.19 -3.58 -2.45
CA THR A 17 8.53 -4.86 -3.10
C THR A 17 9.26 -5.81 -2.15
N GLY A 18 10.31 -5.32 -1.48
CA GLY A 18 11.09 -6.14 -0.55
C GLY A 18 10.29 -6.57 0.66
N LEU A 19 9.47 -5.69 1.21
CA LEU A 19 8.58 -6.00 2.34
C LEU A 19 7.48 -7.00 1.95
N THR A 20 6.91 -6.90 0.76
CA THR A 20 5.93 -7.86 0.25
C THR A 20 6.55 -9.25 0.12
N LEU A 21 7.76 -9.33 -0.45
CA LEU A 21 8.50 -10.59 -0.51
C LEU A 21 8.82 -11.15 0.88
N ALA A 22 9.22 -10.28 1.82
CA ALA A 22 9.50 -10.70 3.20
C ALA A 22 8.28 -11.30 3.87
N CYS A 23 7.10 -10.71 3.70
CA CYS A 23 5.84 -11.25 4.21
C CYS A 23 5.52 -12.63 3.60
N ASP A 24 5.69 -12.80 2.30
CA ASP A 24 5.44 -14.08 1.63
C ASP A 24 6.44 -15.17 2.06
N LEU A 25 7.71 -14.84 2.20
CA LEU A 25 8.72 -15.76 2.71
C LEU A 25 8.45 -16.16 4.17
N ALA A 26 8.03 -15.19 5.00
CA ALA A 26 7.72 -15.43 6.41
C ALA A 26 6.56 -16.43 6.55
N ARG A 27 5.46 -16.26 5.83
CA ARG A 27 4.32 -17.20 5.87
C ARG A 27 4.69 -18.59 5.36
N ARG A 28 5.67 -18.70 4.46
CA ARG A 28 6.21 -19.97 3.95
C ARG A 28 7.31 -20.56 4.83
N LYS A 29 7.63 -19.90 5.96
CA LYS A 29 8.71 -20.32 6.89
C LYS A 29 10.09 -20.44 6.21
N VAL A 30 10.33 -19.68 5.16
CA VAL A 30 11.62 -19.57 4.50
C VAL A 30 12.48 -18.57 5.26
N SER A 31 13.70 -18.96 5.62
CA SER A 31 14.63 -18.07 6.32
C SER A 31 15.12 -16.97 5.41
N PHE A 32 15.00 -15.72 5.83
CA PHE A 32 15.47 -14.58 5.06
C PHE A 32 16.10 -13.52 5.96
N ARG A 33 16.82 -12.62 5.33
CA ARG A 33 17.29 -11.37 5.90
C ARG A 33 16.96 -10.23 4.94
N ILE A 34 16.45 -9.12 5.47
CA ILE A 34 16.23 -7.90 4.70
C ILE A 34 17.20 -6.82 5.18
N VAL A 35 17.79 -6.11 4.25
CA VAL A 35 18.71 -5.01 4.50
C VAL A 35 18.31 -3.81 3.65
N ASP A 36 18.49 -2.61 4.19
CA ASP A 36 18.28 -1.37 3.44
C ASP A 36 19.45 -0.41 3.72
N LYS A 37 19.82 0.37 2.70
CA LYS A 37 20.87 1.38 2.82
C LYS A 37 20.38 2.68 3.48
N THR A 38 19.07 2.90 3.49
CA THR A 38 18.43 4.10 4.03
C THR A 38 18.08 3.91 5.50
N PRO A 39 18.49 4.81 6.41
CA PRO A 39 18.14 4.73 7.83
C PRO A 39 16.69 5.15 8.10
N GLU A 40 16.05 5.86 7.17
CA GLU A 40 14.71 6.42 7.33
C GLU A 40 13.83 6.11 6.12
N TYR A 41 12.52 6.13 6.33
CA TYR A 41 11.58 6.00 5.23
C TYR A 41 11.64 7.23 4.31
N PHE A 42 11.38 7.01 3.03
CA PHE A 42 11.34 8.09 2.05
C PHE A 42 10.25 9.11 2.43
N ALA A 43 10.68 10.35 2.69
CA ALA A 43 9.78 11.47 2.90
C ALA A 43 9.30 11.99 1.55
N GLY A 44 8.06 11.73 1.20
CA GLY A 44 7.43 12.15 -0.06
C GLY A 44 6.49 11.10 -0.63
N SER A 45 5.88 11.41 -1.76
CA SER A 45 4.95 10.51 -2.43
C SER A 45 5.56 9.94 -3.71
N ARG A 46 5.70 8.63 -3.78
CA ARG A 46 6.02 7.88 -5.01
C ARG A 46 4.80 7.23 -5.64
N GLY A 47 3.69 7.21 -4.93
CA GLY A 47 2.41 6.69 -5.38
C GLY A 47 1.32 7.12 -4.40
N LYS A 48 0.16 7.48 -4.93
CA LYS A 48 -0.95 8.00 -4.12
C LYS A 48 -2.03 6.97 -3.83
N GLY A 49 -1.95 5.79 -4.46
CA GLY A 49 -2.99 4.81 -4.30
C GLY A 49 -2.55 3.38 -4.61
N LEU A 50 -3.27 2.45 -4.02
CA LEU A 50 -3.13 1.02 -4.27
C LEU A 50 -4.31 0.56 -5.12
N GLN A 51 -4.01 -0.12 -6.22
CA GLN A 51 -5.03 -0.70 -7.09
C GLN A 51 -5.72 -1.90 -6.42
N PRO A 52 -6.94 -2.24 -6.83
CA PRO A 52 -7.67 -3.39 -6.29
C PRO A 52 -6.85 -4.67 -6.22
N ARG A 53 -6.12 -5.00 -7.26
CA ARG A 53 -5.27 -6.20 -7.29
C ARG A 53 -4.17 -6.17 -6.22
N SER A 54 -3.61 -5.00 -5.93
CA SER A 54 -2.62 -4.87 -4.86
C SER A 54 -3.24 -5.11 -3.48
N LEU A 55 -4.48 -4.63 -3.28
CA LEU A 55 -5.22 -4.87 -2.05
C LEU A 55 -5.55 -6.34 -1.85
N GLU A 56 -5.95 -7.06 -2.91
CA GLU A 56 -6.15 -8.52 -2.87
C GLU A 56 -4.88 -9.27 -2.46
N VAL A 57 -3.72 -8.87 -2.98
CA VAL A 57 -2.43 -9.48 -2.60
C VAL A 57 -2.10 -9.19 -1.14
N LEU A 58 -2.34 -7.97 -0.65
CA LEU A 58 -2.10 -7.60 0.75
C LEU A 58 -3.08 -8.31 1.69
N ASP A 59 -4.30 -8.57 1.23
CA ASP A 59 -5.31 -9.35 1.95
C ASP A 59 -4.85 -10.82 2.09
N ASP A 60 -4.42 -11.43 0.99
CA ASP A 60 -3.85 -12.79 1.00
C ASP A 60 -2.62 -12.89 1.92
N LEU A 61 -1.82 -11.84 2.03
CA LEU A 61 -0.68 -11.75 2.94
C LEU A 61 -1.08 -11.47 4.40
N GLY A 62 -2.34 -11.12 4.67
CA GLY A 62 -2.87 -10.85 6.01
C GLY A 62 -2.48 -9.48 6.58
N VAL A 63 -2.12 -8.51 5.74
CA VAL A 63 -1.67 -7.17 6.16
C VAL A 63 -2.57 -6.04 5.63
N VAL A 64 -3.66 -6.35 4.95
CA VAL A 64 -4.51 -5.35 4.30
C VAL A 64 -5.22 -4.43 5.28
N GLU A 65 -5.62 -4.90 6.45
CA GLU A 65 -6.38 -4.10 7.42
C GLU A 65 -5.62 -2.85 7.89
N GLN A 66 -4.31 -2.98 8.16
CA GLN A 66 -3.48 -1.84 8.50
C GLN A 66 -3.36 -0.83 7.36
N VAL A 67 -3.39 -1.32 6.12
CA VAL A 67 -3.34 -0.48 4.93
C VAL A 67 -4.66 0.25 4.74
N LEU A 68 -5.79 -0.44 4.90
CA LEU A 68 -7.14 0.15 4.80
C LEU A 68 -7.36 1.23 5.86
N ALA A 69 -6.85 1.03 7.08
CA ALA A 69 -6.94 1.99 8.17
C ALA A 69 -6.24 3.33 7.88
N ASN A 70 -5.28 3.34 6.97
CA ASN A 70 -4.50 4.53 6.59
C ASN A 70 -4.89 5.10 5.23
N GLY A 71 -5.93 4.59 4.59
CA GLY A 71 -6.36 5.02 3.27
C GLY A 71 -7.84 5.34 3.19
N ARG A 72 -8.26 5.83 2.03
CA ARG A 72 -9.67 6.12 1.72
C ARG A 72 -10.04 5.65 0.32
N PHE A 73 -11.22 5.08 0.21
CA PHE A 73 -11.89 4.86 -1.07
C PHE A 73 -12.69 6.12 -1.45
N HIS A 74 -13.03 6.25 -2.72
CA HIS A 74 -13.95 7.27 -3.23
C HIS A 74 -13.59 8.71 -2.86
N LEU A 75 -12.32 9.10 -3.07
CA LEU A 75 -11.94 10.50 -2.93
C LEU A 75 -12.43 11.29 -4.14
N PRO A 76 -13.26 12.33 -3.95
CA PRO A 76 -13.70 13.16 -5.04
C PRO A 76 -12.55 14.04 -5.56
N PHE A 77 -12.54 14.23 -6.87
CA PHE A 77 -11.67 15.20 -7.54
C PHE A 77 -12.46 16.46 -7.80
N ARG A 78 -11.92 17.59 -7.41
CA ARG A 78 -12.50 18.90 -7.69
C ARG A 78 -11.98 19.44 -9.01
N GLY A 79 -12.90 19.65 -9.95
CA GLY A 79 -12.61 20.29 -11.23
C GLY A 79 -12.61 21.81 -11.10
N TYR A 80 -11.72 22.47 -11.83
CA TYR A 80 -11.63 23.93 -11.91
C TYR A 80 -11.56 24.39 -13.37
N ASP A 81 -12.15 25.55 -13.65
CA ASP A 81 -11.88 26.36 -14.83
C ASP A 81 -11.31 27.70 -14.35
N GLY A 82 -10.00 27.88 -14.47
CA GLY A 82 -9.30 28.98 -13.82
C GLY A 82 -9.50 28.95 -12.30
N ALA A 83 -10.15 29.98 -11.74
CA ALA A 83 -10.51 30.05 -10.32
C ALA A 83 -11.92 29.54 -10.02
N THR A 84 -12.70 29.17 -11.02
CA THR A 84 -14.09 28.75 -10.87
C THR A 84 -14.15 27.24 -10.59
N VAL A 85 -14.84 26.85 -9.51
CA VAL A 85 -15.09 25.44 -9.18
C VAL A 85 -16.19 24.91 -10.10
N LEU A 86 -15.89 23.85 -10.88
CA LEU A 86 -16.85 23.18 -11.74
C LEU A 86 -17.67 22.11 -11.03
N GLY A 87 -17.13 21.55 -9.94
CA GLY A 87 -17.78 20.51 -9.15
C GLY A 87 -16.82 19.46 -8.66
N ASP A 88 -17.33 18.56 -7.83
CA ASP A 88 -16.62 17.40 -7.30
C ASP A 88 -17.09 16.14 -8.03
N HIS A 89 -16.15 15.31 -8.50
CA HIS A 89 -16.41 14.09 -9.25
C HIS A 89 -15.68 12.92 -8.60
N ASP A 90 -16.39 11.85 -8.28
CA ASP A 90 -15.79 10.56 -7.93
C ASP A 90 -15.66 9.70 -9.19
N MET A 91 -14.41 9.46 -9.63
CA MET A 91 -14.15 8.63 -10.82
C MET A 91 -14.51 7.14 -10.60
N HIS A 92 -14.80 6.76 -9.39
CA HIS A 92 -15.13 5.39 -8.99
C HIS A 92 -16.56 5.24 -8.47
N GLU A 93 -17.39 6.26 -8.70
CA GLU A 93 -18.81 6.23 -8.34
C GLU A 93 -19.51 4.99 -8.93
N GLY A 94 -20.34 4.34 -8.11
CA GLY A 94 -21.04 3.12 -8.51
C GLY A 94 -20.23 1.82 -8.50
N ARG A 95 -18.93 1.86 -8.20
CA ARG A 95 -18.13 0.66 -8.00
C ARG A 95 -18.36 0.11 -6.59
N ILE A 96 -19.17 -0.95 -6.51
CA ILE A 96 -19.54 -1.59 -5.24
C ILE A 96 -18.80 -2.91 -5.10
N PRO A 97 -18.11 -3.17 -3.96
CA PRO A 97 -17.51 -4.47 -3.69
C PRO A 97 -18.53 -5.60 -3.72
N THR A 98 -18.10 -6.75 -4.23
CA THR A 98 -18.85 -8.00 -4.22
C THR A 98 -17.98 -9.09 -3.59
N PRO A 99 -18.54 -10.26 -3.20
CA PRO A 99 -17.74 -11.39 -2.70
C PRO A 99 -16.61 -11.80 -3.65
N ASP A 100 -16.85 -11.73 -4.96
CA ASP A 100 -15.84 -12.08 -5.98
C ASP A 100 -14.87 -10.94 -6.30
N ILE A 101 -15.25 -9.71 -5.98
CA ILE A 101 -14.45 -8.49 -6.21
C ILE A 101 -14.49 -7.67 -4.92
N PRO A 102 -13.75 -8.08 -3.88
CA PRO A 102 -13.81 -7.43 -2.56
C PRO A 102 -13.26 -6.00 -2.55
N TYR A 103 -12.41 -5.66 -3.52
CA TYR A 103 -11.85 -4.33 -3.70
C TYR A 103 -12.23 -3.80 -5.08
N ALA A 104 -13.31 -3.03 -5.16
CA ALA A 104 -13.85 -2.52 -6.43
C ALA A 104 -13.18 -1.22 -6.90
N SER A 105 -12.51 -0.49 -6.00
CA SER A 105 -11.90 0.82 -6.26
C SER A 105 -10.49 0.90 -5.70
N PRO A 106 -9.62 1.76 -6.26
CA PRO A 106 -8.32 2.03 -5.65
C PRO A 106 -8.45 2.66 -4.26
N LEU A 107 -7.57 2.25 -3.35
CA LEU A 107 -7.40 2.88 -2.05
C LEU A 107 -6.38 4.01 -2.17
N ILE A 108 -6.79 5.22 -1.85
CA ILE A 108 -5.89 6.38 -1.84
C ILE A 108 -5.26 6.49 -0.45
N ILE A 109 -3.93 6.52 -0.41
CA ILE A 109 -3.17 6.73 0.82
C ILE A 109 -2.66 8.16 0.82
N PRO A 110 -3.14 9.03 1.74
CA PRO A 110 -2.65 10.39 1.84
C PRO A 110 -1.16 10.38 2.25
N PRO A 111 -0.37 11.35 1.78
CA PRO A 111 1.01 11.49 2.23
C PRO A 111 1.06 11.76 3.74
N GLU A 112 2.10 11.27 4.41
CA GLU A 112 2.34 11.56 5.82
C GLU A 112 2.36 13.08 6.05
N GLY A 113 1.59 13.55 7.02
CA GLY A 113 1.40 14.97 7.32
C GLY A 113 0.02 15.52 6.94
N ASN A 114 -0.72 14.86 6.07
CA ASN A 114 -2.10 15.25 5.71
C ASN A 114 -3.18 14.54 6.57
N ARG A 115 -2.85 14.12 7.78
CA ARG A 115 -3.80 13.50 8.71
C ARG A 115 -4.96 14.41 9.14
N HIS A 116 -4.89 15.70 8.81
CA HIS A 116 -5.94 16.67 9.13
C HIS A 116 -7.15 16.62 8.19
N TYR A 117 -7.12 15.77 7.16
CA TYR A 117 -8.27 15.56 6.25
C TYR A 117 -9.00 14.24 6.50
N MET A 118 -8.71 13.59 7.64
CA MET A 118 -9.45 12.41 8.09
C MET A 118 -10.47 12.77 9.17
#